data_2d4c62c5f0c09599b022b593aca72f05
#
_entry.id   2d4c62c5f0c09599b022b593aca72f05
#
_cell.length_a   1.000
_cell.length_b   1.000
_cell.length_c   1.000
_cell.angle_alpha   90.00
_cell.angle_beta   90.00
_cell.angle_gamma   90.00
#
_symmetry.space_group_name_H-M   'P 1'
#
loop_
_entity.id
_entity.type
_entity.pdbx_description
1 polymer ?
#
loop_
_entity_poly.entity_id
_entity_poly.type
_entity_poly.pdbx_seq_one_letter_code
_entity_poly.pdbx_strand_id
1 'polypeptide(L)'
;MKEERVIKYDTPEAAMFRTNISGWISSDGRFFGKDEHLARYAGCTHKKCENCDNYTKKGWIHCEDCRRKRSHKRYNELPFKEWDGSPLCTWDGDEYFFHEDDLICWLFDHELNGSDVQLVYAEPIKYKELDYETITGDAHEDWEPEKELVEAVNKLNEVIRKLEPHSYTPGKIRTSYDYTYIPEK
;
A
#
# COMPACT_ATOMS: atom_id res chain seq x y z
N MET A 1 -2.42 -28.11 0.65
CA MET A 1 -3.08 -26.78 0.71
C MET A 1 -4.58 -27.00 0.63
N LYS A 2 -5.39 -26.51 1.58
CA LYS A 2 -6.86 -26.57 1.45
C LYS A 2 -7.24 -25.51 0.40
N GLU A 3 -7.95 -25.92 -0.65
CA GLU A 3 -8.50 -24.97 -1.62
C GLU A 3 -9.40 -23.96 -0.92
N GLU A 4 -9.14 -22.68 -1.12
CA GLU A 4 -9.94 -21.58 -0.54
C GLU A 4 -11.30 -21.57 -1.25
N ARG A 5 -12.36 -21.94 -0.54
CA ARG A 5 -13.72 -21.99 -1.11
C ARG A 5 -14.21 -20.57 -1.41
N VAL A 6 -14.43 -20.26 -2.68
CA VAL A 6 -14.99 -18.99 -3.12
C VAL A 6 -16.51 -19.02 -3.02
N ILE A 7 -17.08 -18.10 -2.22
CA ILE A 7 -18.54 -17.94 -2.08
C ILE A 7 -18.89 -16.52 -2.53
N LYS A 8 -19.64 -16.43 -3.65
CA LYS A 8 -20.04 -15.16 -4.23
C LYS A 8 -21.29 -14.62 -3.55
N TYR A 9 -21.36 -13.30 -3.39
CA TYR A 9 -22.44 -12.61 -2.68
C TYR A 9 -23.84 -12.91 -3.23
N ASP A 10 -23.99 -12.98 -4.54
CA ASP A 10 -25.26 -13.14 -5.26
C ASP A 10 -25.67 -14.61 -5.47
N THR A 11 -24.94 -15.56 -4.89
CA THR A 11 -25.31 -16.99 -4.96
C THR A 11 -26.09 -17.46 -3.72
N PRO A 12 -26.95 -18.50 -3.86
CA PRO A 12 -27.65 -19.10 -2.73
C PRO A 12 -26.72 -19.64 -1.63
N GLU A 13 -25.45 -19.91 -1.95
CA GLU A 13 -24.47 -20.42 -0.99
C GLU A 13 -24.05 -19.35 0.02
N ALA A 14 -24.12 -18.05 -0.33
CA ALA A 14 -23.77 -16.96 0.56
C ALA A 14 -24.80 -16.77 1.68
N ALA A 15 -26.11 -16.97 1.37
CA ALA A 15 -27.17 -16.94 2.36
C ALA A 15 -28.38 -17.76 1.89
N MET A 16 -29.03 -18.44 2.83
CA MET A 16 -30.19 -19.28 2.58
C MET A 16 -31.36 -18.83 3.45
N PHE A 17 -32.54 -18.65 2.85
CA PHE A 17 -33.77 -18.42 3.60
C PHE A 17 -34.33 -19.73 4.17
N ARG A 18 -34.62 -19.76 5.46
CA ARG A 18 -35.20 -20.92 6.14
C ARG A 18 -36.60 -20.60 6.64
N THR A 19 -37.59 -21.39 6.22
CA THR A 19 -39.01 -21.19 6.57
C THR A 19 -39.33 -21.55 8.00
N ASN A 20 -38.64 -22.56 8.60
CA ASN A 20 -38.87 -23.00 9.98
C ASN A 20 -38.36 -22.03 11.04
N ILE A 21 -37.48 -21.10 10.69
CA ILE A 21 -36.98 -20.05 11.59
C ILE A 21 -37.23 -18.65 11.03
N SER A 22 -38.00 -18.54 9.92
CA SER A 22 -38.47 -17.30 9.30
C SER A 22 -37.38 -16.22 9.18
N GLY A 23 -36.26 -16.56 8.52
CA GLY A 23 -35.19 -15.58 8.33
C GLY A 23 -34.01 -16.07 7.51
N TRP A 24 -33.05 -15.18 7.32
CA TRP A 24 -31.84 -15.42 6.56
C TRP A 24 -30.72 -15.99 7.42
N ILE A 25 -30.08 -17.02 6.91
CA ILE A 25 -28.90 -17.67 7.52
C ILE A 25 -27.72 -17.52 6.56
N SER A 26 -26.60 -17.01 7.05
CA SER A 26 -25.37 -16.93 6.27
C SER A 26 -24.74 -18.33 6.03
N SER A 27 -23.77 -18.41 5.12
CA SER A 27 -23.09 -19.68 4.77
C SER A 27 -22.37 -20.34 5.97
N ASP A 28 -22.01 -19.55 6.99
CA ASP A 28 -21.40 -20.02 8.25
C ASP A 28 -22.40 -20.34 9.36
N GLY A 29 -23.72 -20.33 9.03
CA GLY A 29 -24.78 -20.75 9.92
C GLY A 29 -25.30 -19.67 10.88
N ARG A 30 -24.91 -18.41 10.74
CA ARG A 30 -25.41 -17.30 11.57
C ARG A 30 -26.77 -16.80 11.07
N PHE A 31 -27.69 -16.56 12.01
CA PHE A 31 -29.04 -16.08 11.75
C PHE A 31 -29.10 -14.54 11.79
N PHE A 32 -29.69 -13.92 10.76
CA PHE A 32 -29.79 -12.47 10.58
C PHE A 32 -31.25 -11.95 10.53
N GLY A 33 -32.22 -12.76 10.97
CA GLY A 33 -33.61 -12.38 10.95
C GLY A 33 -34.09 -12.06 9.52
N LYS A 34 -34.63 -10.87 9.33
CA LYS A 34 -35.12 -10.42 8.00
C LYS A 34 -34.06 -9.73 7.15
N ASP A 35 -32.84 -9.53 7.65
CA ASP A 35 -31.79 -8.81 6.96
C ASP A 35 -31.01 -9.71 5.99
N GLU A 36 -31.48 -9.73 4.75
CA GLU A 36 -30.85 -10.47 3.66
C GLU A 36 -29.44 -9.95 3.35
N HIS A 37 -29.30 -8.60 3.32
CA HIS A 37 -28.04 -7.97 2.94
C HIS A 37 -26.92 -8.33 3.92
N LEU A 38 -27.17 -8.22 5.21
CA LEU A 38 -26.19 -8.61 6.24
C LEU A 38 -25.87 -10.09 6.20
N ALA A 39 -26.89 -10.96 6.01
CA ALA A 39 -26.68 -12.41 5.89
C ALA A 39 -25.79 -12.75 4.68
N ARG A 40 -26.07 -12.18 3.51
CA ARG A 40 -25.26 -12.37 2.32
C ARG A 40 -23.86 -11.80 2.48
N TYR A 41 -23.73 -10.60 3.05
CA TYR A 41 -22.43 -10.01 3.33
C TYR A 41 -21.61 -10.81 4.35
N ALA A 42 -22.26 -11.34 5.40
CA ALA A 42 -21.58 -12.19 6.37
C ALA A 42 -21.08 -13.50 5.73
N GLY A 43 -21.92 -14.14 4.91
CA GLY A 43 -21.65 -15.45 4.33
C GLY A 43 -20.80 -15.43 3.05
N CYS A 44 -20.64 -14.30 2.37
CA CYS A 44 -19.85 -14.25 1.15
C CYS A 44 -18.35 -14.09 1.43
N THR A 45 -17.53 -14.59 0.53
CA THR A 45 -16.06 -14.32 0.47
C THR A 45 -15.73 -13.29 -0.61
N HIS A 46 -16.61 -13.14 -1.60
CA HIS A 46 -16.44 -12.23 -2.74
C HIS A 46 -17.71 -11.43 -3.00
N LYS A 47 -17.55 -10.20 -3.43
CA LYS A 47 -18.61 -9.28 -3.87
C LYS A 47 -18.31 -8.71 -5.25
N LYS A 48 -19.30 -8.12 -5.93
CA LYS A 48 -19.07 -7.43 -7.21
C LYS A 48 -18.16 -6.22 -7.01
N CYS A 49 -17.27 -6.01 -7.97
CA CYS A 49 -16.48 -4.79 -8.10
C CYS A 49 -17.39 -3.61 -8.39
N GLU A 50 -17.16 -2.46 -7.75
CA GLU A 50 -17.98 -1.25 -7.99
C GLU A 50 -17.74 -0.61 -9.37
N ASN A 51 -16.66 -0.99 -10.06
CA ASN A 51 -16.27 -0.40 -11.34
C ASN A 51 -16.43 -1.33 -12.56
N CYS A 52 -16.69 -2.62 -12.35
CA CYS A 52 -16.88 -3.60 -13.41
C CYS A 52 -17.64 -4.83 -12.88
N ASP A 53 -17.99 -5.77 -13.77
CA ASP A 53 -18.75 -6.98 -13.42
C ASP A 53 -17.93 -8.09 -12.77
N ASN A 54 -16.60 -7.91 -12.63
CA ASN A 54 -15.73 -8.89 -11.97
C ASN A 54 -16.00 -8.95 -10.46
N TYR A 55 -15.68 -10.09 -9.86
CA TYR A 55 -15.74 -10.24 -8.41
C TYR A 55 -14.42 -9.83 -7.75
N THR A 56 -14.50 -9.33 -6.53
CA THR A 56 -13.36 -9.00 -5.66
C THR A 56 -13.54 -9.62 -4.29
N LYS A 57 -12.46 -9.87 -3.57
CA LYS A 57 -12.50 -10.36 -2.18
C LYS A 57 -13.33 -9.41 -1.32
N LYS A 58 -14.06 -9.98 -0.35
CA LYS A 58 -14.78 -9.22 0.68
C LYS A 58 -13.82 -8.24 1.38
N GLY A 59 -14.24 -7.01 1.54
CA GLY A 59 -13.37 -5.94 2.09
C GLY A 59 -12.69 -5.07 1.02
N TRP A 60 -12.57 -5.54 -0.20
CA TRP A 60 -12.08 -4.72 -1.31
C TRP A 60 -13.23 -4.09 -2.09
N ILE A 61 -13.08 -2.83 -2.48
CA ILE A 61 -14.08 -2.09 -3.28
C ILE A 61 -13.95 -2.45 -4.76
N HIS A 62 -12.72 -2.62 -5.24
CA HIS A 62 -12.41 -2.88 -6.64
C HIS A 62 -11.64 -4.19 -6.82
N CYS A 63 -11.90 -4.89 -7.93
CA CYS A 63 -11.13 -6.06 -8.33
C CYS A 63 -9.68 -5.68 -8.67
N GLU A 64 -8.82 -6.67 -8.78
CA GLU A 64 -7.39 -6.48 -9.03
C GLU A 64 -7.12 -5.71 -10.34
N ASP A 65 -7.82 -6.05 -11.43
CA ASP A 65 -7.68 -5.35 -12.72
C ASP A 65 -8.04 -3.87 -12.62
N CYS A 66 -9.11 -3.54 -11.89
CA CYS A 66 -9.51 -2.14 -11.70
C CYS A 66 -8.52 -1.38 -10.82
N ARG A 67 -7.93 -2.03 -9.81
CA ARG A 67 -6.88 -1.46 -8.97
C ARG A 67 -5.61 -1.23 -9.78
N ARG A 68 -5.18 -2.21 -10.57
CA ARG A 68 -4.01 -2.11 -11.46
C ARG A 68 -4.16 -1.00 -12.49
N LYS A 69 -5.31 -0.92 -13.17
CA LYS A 69 -5.60 0.18 -14.11
C LYS A 69 -5.57 1.55 -13.45
N ARG A 70 -6.10 1.67 -12.24
CA ARG A 70 -6.06 2.92 -11.47
C ARG A 70 -4.65 3.29 -11.02
N SER A 71 -3.86 2.31 -10.57
CA SER A 71 -2.45 2.50 -10.22
C SER A 71 -1.65 2.97 -11.44
N HIS A 72 -1.79 2.27 -12.57
CA HIS A 72 -1.12 2.64 -13.82
C HIS A 72 -1.50 4.04 -14.30
N LYS A 73 -2.79 4.42 -14.19
CA LYS A 73 -3.23 5.78 -14.51
C LYS A 73 -2.55 6.82 -13.62
N ARG A 74 -2.50 6.61 -12.31
CA ARG A 74 -1.82 7.52 -11.38
C ARG A 74 -0.33 7.66 -11.68
N TYR A 75 0.33 6.54 -11.97
CA TYR A 75 1.74 6.55 -12.38
C TYR A 75 1.96 7.42 -13.63
N ASN A 76 1.13 7.27 -14.66
CA ASN A 76 1.24 8.04 -15.90
C ASN A 76 0.96 9.54 -15.73
N GLU A 77 0.20 9.92 -14.71
CA GLU A 77 -0.10 11.31 -14.35
C GLU A 77 1.06 11.98 -13.57
N LEU A 78 2.04 11.21 -13.08
CA LEU A 78 3.20 11.76 -12.39
C LEU A 78 4.08 12.59 -13.35
N PRO A 79 4.69 13.68 -12.88
CA PRO A 79 5.71 14.39 -13.63
C PRO A 79 6.87 13.46 -13.97
N PHE A 80 7.38 13.57 -15.18
CA PHE A 80 8.52 12.80 -15.66
C PHE A 80 9.81 13.59 -15.52
N LYS A 81 10.88 12.94 -15.10
CA LYS A 81 12.25 13.45 -15.10
C LYS A 81 13.19 12.34 -15.54
N GLU A 82 14.14 12.66 -16.43
CA GLU A 82 15.22 11.74 -16.79
C GLU A 82 16.02 11.36 -15.54
N TRP A 83 16.43 10.11 -15.46
CA TRP A 83 17.19 9.64 -14.32
C TRP A 83 18.56 10.34 -14.22
N ASP A 84 18.89 10.78 -13.02
CA ASP A 84 20.12 11.56 -12.73
C ASP A 84 21.09 10.83 -11.79
N GLY A 85 20.91 9.51 -11.61
CA GLY A 85 21.73 8.71 -10.68
C GLY A 85 21.23 8.70 -9.25
N SER A 86 20.16 9.42 -8.92
CA SER A 86 19.53 9.37 -7.59
C SER A 86 18.82 8.04 -7.35
N PRO A 87 18.63 7.63 -6.09
CA PRO A 87 17.95 6.38 -5.75
C PRO A 87 16.56 6.28 -6.39
N LEU A 88 16.26 5.09 -6.91
CA LEU A 88 14.98 4.75 -7.51
C LEU A 88 14.28 3.66 -6.71
N CYS A 89 12.99 3.51 -6.96
CA CYS A 89 12.23 2.34 -6.53
C CYS A 89 11.12 2.01 -7.54
N THR A 90 10.57 0.81 -7.43
CA THR A 90 9.36 0.44 -8.14
C THR A 90 8.16 1.25 -7.62
N TRP A 91 7.17 1.51 -8.47
CA TRP A 91 5.98 2.29 -8.12
C TRP A 91 5.14 1.70 -6.96
N ASP A 92 5.17 0.39 -6.80
CA ASP A 92 4.55 -0.31 -5.67
C ASP A 92 5.37 -0.24 -4.38
N GLY A 93 6.65 0.13 -4.48
CA GLY A 93 7.55 0.27 -3.35
C GLY A 93 8.15 -1.04 -2.86
N ASP A 94 8.05 -2.10 -3.65
CA ASP A 94 8.55 -3.42 -3.27
C ASP A 94 10.07 -3.52 -3.41
N GLU A 95 10.68 -2.79 -4.40
CA GLU A 95 12.12 -2.82 -4.66
C GLU A 95 12.72 -1.42 -4.69
N TYR A 96 13.95 -1.28 -4.15
CA TYR A 96 14.72 -0.03 -4.06
C TYR A 96 16.11 -0.21 -4.65
N PHE A 97 16.55 0.73 -5.48
CA PHE A 97 17.81 0.72 -6.19
C PHE A 97 18.62 1.97 -5.84
N PHE A 98 19.73 1.78 -5.14
CA PHE A 98 20.62 2.88 -4.71
C PHE A 98 21.76 3.11 -5.70
N HIS A 99 22.08 2.10 -6.51
CA HIS A 99 23.08 2.14 -7.57
C HIS A 99 22.51 1.60 -8.86
N GLU A 100 23.07 2.04 -9.98
CA GLU A 100 22.68 1.59 -11.32
C GLU A 100 22.81 0.08 -11.48
N ASP A 101 23.91 -0.47 -10.96
CA ASP A 101 24.18 -1.91 -11.04
C ASP A 101 23.10 -2.75 -10.34
N ASP A 102 22.53 -2.26 -9.23
CA ASP A 102 21.44 -2.93 -8.51
C ASP A 102 20.19 -3.05 -9.41
N LEU A 103 19.85 -1.96 -10.10
CA LEU A 103 18.72 -1.94 -11.05
C LEU A 103 18.97 -2.87 -12.25
N ILE A 104 20.16 -2.84 -12.81
CA ILE A 104 20.55 -3.69 -13.95
C ILE A 104 20.47 -5.17 -13.57
N CYS A 105 21.08 -5.55 -12.44
CA CYS A 105 21.04 -6.93 -11.94
C CYS A 105 19.60 -7.38 -11.70
N TRP A 106 18.79 -6.56 -11.07
CA TRP A 106 17.39 -6.89 -10.81
C TRP A 106 16.58 -7.06 -12.10
N LEU A 107 16.76 -6.17 -13.10
CA LEU A 107 16.11 -6.29 -14.41
C LEU A 107 16.53 -7.57 -15.12
N PHE A 108 17.81 -7.92 -15.07
CA PHE A 108 18.36 -9.13 -15.65
C PHE A 108 17.76 -10.40 -15.01
N ASP A 109 17.76 -10.46 -13.67
CA ASP A 109 17.26 -11.61 -12.90
C ASP A 109 15.76 -11.85 -13.11
N HIS A 110 15.00 -10.79 -13.44
CA HIS A 110 13.56 -10.87 -13.69
C HIS A 110 13.20 -10.94 -15.18
N GLU A 111 14.19 -10.98 -16.07
CA GLU A 111 14.00 -11.01 -17.52
C GLU A 111 13.14 -9.84 -18.05
N LEU A 112 13.33 -8.63 -17.50
CA LEU A 112 12.54 -7.43 -17.78
C LEU A 112 13.35 -6.40 -18.56
N ASN A 113 12.66 -5.65 -19.45
CA ASN A 113 13.22 -4.43 -20.00
C ASN A 113 12.95 -3.26 -19.05
N GLY A 114 13.79 -2.22 -19.09
CA GLY A 114 13.55 -1.02 -18.31
C GLY A 114 12.21 -0.34 -18.58
N SER A 115 11.68 -0.46 -19.81
CA SER A 115 10.36 0.02 -20.19
C SER A 115 9.19 -0.73 -19.57
N ASP A 116 9.40 -1.96 -19.10
CA ASP A 116 8.36 -2.82 -18.55
C ASP A 116 8.10 -2.51 -17.06
N VAL A 117 8.98 -1.72 -16.44
CA VAL A 117 8.95 -1.40 -15.01
C VAL A 117 8.50 0.04 -14.78
N GLN A 118 7.60 0.23 -13.83
CA GLN A 118 7.20 1.54 -13.36
C GLN A 118 8.16 2.05 -12.30
N LEU A 119 9.11 2.91 -12.67
CA LEU A 119 10.12 3.46 -11.78
C LEU A 119 9.77 4.88 -11.32
N VAL A 120 9.99 5.14 -10.04
CA VAL A 120 9.90 6.48 -9.45
C VAL A 120 11.17 6.78 -8.65
N TYR A 121 11.46 8.06 -8.46
CA TYR A 121 12.50 8.47 -7.52
C TYR A 121 12.14 8.05 -6.11
N ALA A 122 13.08 7.48 -5.38
CA ALA A 122 12.92 7.14 -3.97
C ALA A 122 13.10 8.40 -3.11
N GLU A 123 12.08 8.76 -2.34
CA GLU A 123 12.14 9.89 -1.41
C GLU A 123 12.68 9.45 -0.05
N PRO A 124 13.73 10.10 0.47
CA PRO A 124 14.31 9.75 1.75
C PRO A 124 13.38 10.10 2.91
N ILE A 125 13.19 9.15 3.82
CA ILE A 125 12.50 9.37 5.10
C ILE A 125 13.55 9.69 6.16
N LYS A 126 13.59 10.95 6.58
CA LYS A 126 14.49 11.41 7.63
C LYS A 126 13.87 11.23 9.01
N TYR A 127 14.71 11.16 10.02
CA TYR A 127 14.26 11.24 11.41
C TYR A 127 13.53 12.54 11.67
N LYS A 128 12.46 12.48 12.42
CA LYS A 128 11.74 13.68 12.88
C LYS A 128 12.52 14.33 14.02
N GLU A 129 12.62 15.65 13.95
CA GLU A 129 13.08 16.40 15.10
C GLU A 129 12.07 16.26 16.26
N LEU A 130 12.58 16.24 17.46
CA LEU A 130 11.75 16.24 18.67
C LEU A 130 11.28 17.66 18.96
N ASP A 131 10.02 17.81 19.22
CA ASP A 131 9.43 18.99 19.82
C ASP A 131 9.05 18.72 21.29
N TYR A 132 8.79 19.78 22.02
CA TYR A 132 8.45 19.67 23.45
C TYR A 132 7.07 19.04 23.65
N GLU A 133 6.13 19.28 22.75
CA GLU A 133 4.78 18.71 22.80
C GLU A 133 4.85 17.17 22.71
N THR A 134 5.74 16.64 21.86
CA THR A 134 5.96 15.19 21.75
C THR A 134 6.51 14.58 23.04
N ILE A 135 7.34 15.34 23.79
CA ILE A 135 7.99 14.84 25.01
C ILE A 135 7.07 14.98 26.23
N THR A 136 6.30 16.05 26.31
CA THR A 136 5.51 16.39 27.49
C THR A 136 4.06 15.93 27.42
N GLY A 137 3.58 15.53 26.24
CA GLY A 137 2.20 15.10 26.06
C GLY A 137 1.19 16.18 26.43
N ASP A 138 0.31 15.86 27.39
CA ASP A 138 -0.74 16.79 27.88
C ASP A 138 -0.22 17.77 28.94
N ALA A 139 0.85 18.51 28.65
CA ALA A 139 1.33 19.53 29.52
C ALA A 139 0.29 20.67 29.68
N HIS A 140 0.27 21.32 30.85
CA HIS A 140 -0.64 22.43 31.15
C HIS A 140 -0.39 23.59 30.16
N GLU A 141 -1.44 24.41 29.85
CA GLU A 141 -1.32 25.54 28.91
C GLU A 141 -0.23 26.55 29.32
N ASP A 142 0.01 26.70 30.63
CA ASP A 142 1.01 27.61 31.20
C ASP A 142 2.38 26.93 31.46
N TRP A 143 2.58 25.70 30.97
CA TRP A 143 3.83 24.97 31.18
C TRP A 143 4.92 25.48 30.23
N GLU A 144 6.05 25.88 30.81
CA GLU A 144 7.27 26.23 30.09
C GLU A 144 8.34 25.14 30.33
N PRO A 145 9.04 24.67 29.27
CA PRO A 145 10.09 23.69 29.45
C PRO A 145 11.28 24.24 30.24
N GLU A 146 11.82 23.44 31.14
CA GLU A 146 13.06 23.78 31.87
C GLU A 146 14.22 23.99 30.90
N LYS A 147 15.11 24.89 31.22
CA LYS A 147 16.23 25.29 30.36
C LYS A 147 17.12 24.13 29.99
N GLU A 148 17.41 23.24 30.92
CA GLU A 148 18.19 22.03 30.71
C GLU A 148 17.53 21.10 29.70
N LEU A 149 16.19 20.98 29.71
CA LEU A 149 15.44 20.20 28.73
C LEU A 149 15.54 20.82 27.33
N VAL A 150 15.37 22.16 27.25
CA VAL A 150 15.52 22.89 25.97
C VAL A 150 16.90 22.66 25.35
N GLU A 151 17.97 22.80 26.17
CA GLU A 151 19.34 22.57 25.69
C GLU A 151 19.57 21.12 25.23
N ALA A 152 19.04 20.13 25.95
CA ALA A 152 19.15 18.72 25.58
C ALA A 152 18.45 18.38 24.28
N VAL A 153 17.20 18.87 24.11
CA VAL A 153 16.43 18.66 22.88
C VAL A 153 17.10 19.32 21.68
N ASN A 154 17.59 20.54 21.83
CA ASN A 154 18.29 21.23 20.76
C ASN A 154 19.57 20.49 20.33
N LYS A 155 20.38 20.00 21.27
CA LYS A 155 21.58 19.18 20.97
C LYS A 155 21.20 17.89 20.25
N LEU A 156 20.13 17.23 20.67
CA LEU A 156 19.65 16.01 20.02
C LEU A 156 19.17 16.30 18.58
N ASN A 157 18.43 17.38 18.39
CA ASN A 157 17.97 17.78 17.05
C ASN A 157 19.14 18.16 16.12
N GLU A 158 20.20 18.73 16.64
CA GLU A 158 21.46 18.95 15.86
C GLU A 158 22.08 17.65 15.38
N VAL A 159 22.03 16.58 16.18
CA VAL A 159 22.47 15.25 15.79
C VAL A 159 21.52 14.67 14.73
N ILE A 160 20.20 14.73 14.99
CA ILE A 160 19.16 14.22 14.07
C ILE A 160 19.28 14.81 12.67
N ARG A 161 19.52 16.12 12.55
CA ARG A 161 19.69 16.80 11.24
C ARG A 161 20.88 16.29 10.44
N LYS A 162 21.90 15.71 11.09
CA LYS A 162 23.11 15.20 10.45
C LYS A 162 23.05 13.72 10.10
N LEU A 163 22.01 13.02 10.56
CA LEU A 163 21.83 11.61 10.27
C LEU A 163 21.39 11.39 8.82
N GLU A 164 21.90 10.33 8.21
CA GLU A 164 21.39 9.83 6.95
C GLU A 164 19.93 9.38 7.08
N PRO A 165 19.17 9.34 5.98
CA PRO A 165 17.82 8.82 6.00
C PRO A 165 17.77 7.41 6.57
N HIS A 166 16.78 7.13 7.41
CA HIS A 166 16.61 5.78 7.98
C HIS A 166 15.83 4.82 7.07
N SER A 167 15.15 5.34 6.06
CA SER A 167 14.35 4.58 5.10
C SER A 167 14.04 5.43 3.88
N TYR A 168 13.36 4.82 2.90
CA TYR A 168 12.89 5.48 1.69
C TYR A 168 11.44 5.11 1.40
N THR A 169 10.75 5.92 0.61
CA THR A 169 9.38 5.70 0.14
C THR A 169 9.27 6.07 -1.33
N PRO A 170 8.33 5.46 -2.08
CA PRO A 170 8.07 5.87 -3.46
C PRO A 170 7.68 7.35 -3.55
N GLY A 171 8.43 8.08 -4.35
CA GLY A 171 8.21 9.49 -4.58
C GLY A 171 7.13 9.77 -5.65
N LYS A 172 7.00 11.03 -6.00
CA LYS A 172 5.97 11.53 -6.93
C LYS A 172 6.54 11.97 -8.28
N ILE A 173 7.75 11.55 -8.63
CA ILE A 173 8.40 11.82 -9.90
C ILE A 173 8.71 10.49 -10.55
N ARG A 174 8.12 10.21 -11.71
CA ARG A 174 8.42 9.01 -12.48
C ARG A 174 9.65 9.20 -13.37
N THR A 175 10.32 8.09 -13.66
CA THR A 175 11.42 8.04 -14.62
C THR A 175 11.31 6.79 -15.48
N SER A 176 12.21 6.67 -16.45
CA SER A 176 12.43 5.45 -17.24
C SER A 176 13.91 5.12 -17.22
N TYR A 177 14.22 3.85 -17.43
CA TYR A 177 15.57 3.38 -17.59
C TYR A 177 15.70 2.66 -18.94
N ASP A 178 16.71 3.04 -19.72
CA ASP A 178 16.94 2.44 -21.04
C ASP A 178 17.80 1.18 -20.91
N TYR A 179 17.13 0.06 -20.69
CA TYR A 179 17.73 -1.28 -20.60
C TYR A 179 16.91 -2.27 -21.40
N THR A 180 17.59 -3.10 -22.20
CA THR A 180 16.98 -4.18 -22.96
C THR A 180 17.53 -5.51 -22.50
N TYR A 181 16.67 -6.38 -22.01
CA TYR A 181 17.04 -7.73 -21.63
C TYR A 181 17.42 -8.54 -22.88
N ILE A 182 18.58 -9.17 -22.85
CA ILE A 182 19.06 -10.09 -23.90
C ILE A 182 19.24 -11.47 -23.25
N PRO A 183 18.40 -12.46 -23.61
CA PRO A 183 18.55 -13.80 -23.06
C PRO A 183 19.88 -14.43 -23.45
N GLU A 184 20.55 -15.04 -22.48
CA GLU A 184 21.72 -15.87 -22.76
C GLU A 184 21.33 -17.07 -23.63
N LYS A 185 22.13 -17.38 -24.66
CA LYS A 185 21.88 -18.47 -25.61
C LYS A 185 22.29 -19.84 -25.07
#